data_4b90dfa2c30c5c8c26c4bb4bcefb93ff
#
_entry.id   4b90dfa2c30c5c8c26c4bb4bcefb93ff
#
_cell.length_a   1.000
_cell.length_b   1.000
_cell.length_c   1.000
_cell.angle_alpha   90.00
_cell.angle_beta   90.00
_cell.angle_gamma   90.00
#
_symmetry.space_group_name_H-M   'P 1'
#
loop_
_entity.id
_entity.type
_entity.pdbx_description
1 polymer ?
#
loop_
_entity_poly.entity_id
_entity_poly.type
_entity_poly.pdbx_seq_one_letter_code
_entity_poly.pdbx_strand_id
1 'polypeptide(L)'
;MFVVKKNVPIMKTGLFIVLLPVLIVCEGIAQRVALQELVDKRRYAEVMAYAATLQPADTADYATMYAIGQACEGMLKYRDAYRYYRRCLTIDSTRTDLLATASRMAANLGKTAEAETYLQQLRARDTTDFYANYQLARLYAQQGEYPKAIGRYEFLLRQDPENSVLMRLIGDCYNRMDYTVSAFRYYLNAFRREPENVSLAASLSNLLLLLQEPEEAVAVCDTSLRYHPQSRLLLQSKGLALFTMQKYAQADTVYSMLMAQADSSYNTLKYGGSAKYYAGQYMRAIEPLENAYQKDTTSVEVCLLLGSSLGRTFDRKRAFKLFDKAEALMQPSPALVDMLIRFRAETLDRDNQHDKANVLYYQLWTESQRFDMLGCIWQRYRTSKMAEQSDDYRRRALFINMLFATEYLKRPERRKDHLVYLRSLLSQFQEEMFFRSVKQLPTLAPDGKKGVCTEEQLQTVIRQLPEKE
;
A
#
# COMPACT_ATOMS: atom_id res chain seq x y z
N MET A 1 102.18 -50.34 -5.09
CA MET A 1 100.79 -50.74 -5.08
C MET A 1 100.12 -50.10 -3.84
N PHE A 2 99.61 -48.86 -3.98
CA PHE A 2 99.00 -48.12 -2.89
C PHE A 2 97.56 -47.81 -3.26
N VAL A 3 96.65 -48.31 -2.45
CA VAL A 3 95.22 -48.09 -2.54
C VAL A 3 94.91 -46.82 -1.71
N VAL A 4 94.53 -45.72 -2.36
CA VAL A 4 94.08 -44.52 -1.69
C VAL A 4 92.51 -44.65 -1.47
N LYS A 5 92.12 -44.78 -0.24
CA LYS A 5 90.71 -44.62 0.20
C LYS A 5 90.40 -43.15 0.22
N LYS A 6 89.45 -42.72 -0.70
CA LYS A 6 88.82 -41.39 -0.67
C LYS A 6 87.72 -41.41 0.43
N ASN A 7 87.97 -40.67 1.50
CA ASN A 7 86.89 -40.29 2.44
C ASN A 7 86.02 -39.23 1.78
N VAL A 8 84.70 -39.54 1.53
CA VAL A 8 83.70 -38.60 1.17
C VAL A 8 83.07 -38.02 2.43
N PRO A 9 83.05 -36.72 2.63
CA PRO A 9 82.54 -36.12 3.87
C PRO A 9 81.01 -36.16 3.88
N ILE A 10 80.45 -36.76 4.94
CA ILE A 10 79.08 -36.95 5.31
C ILE A 10 78.35 -35.59 5.66
N MET A 11 78.94 -34.45 5.37
CA MET A 11 78.46 -33.15 5.83
C MET A 11 77.50 -32.44 4.84
N LYS A 12 77.10 -33.01 3.69
CA LYS A 12 76.19 -32.36 2.72
C LYS A 12 74.75 -32.80 2.79
N THR A 13 74.46 -33.89 3.44
CA THR A 13 73.05 -34.40 3.49
C THR A 13 72.22 -33.74 4.63
N GLY A 14 72.83 -33.31 5.70
CA GLY A 14 72.11 -32.63 6.81
C GLY A 14 71.65 -31.20 6.47
N LEU A 15 72.41 -30.48 5.63
CA LEU A 15 72.04 -29.12 5.21
C LEU A 15 70.86 -29.13 4.22
N PHE A 16 70.74 -30.17 3.39
CA PHE A 16 69.64 -30.33 2.44
C PHE A 16 68.34 -30.69 3.13
N ILE A 17 68.37 -31.47 4.25
CA ILE A 17 67.17 -31.85 5.00
C ILE A 17 66.57 -30.69 5.79
N VAL A 18 67.37 -29.71 6.18
CA VAL A 18 66.87 -28.48 6.86
C VAL A 18 66.48 -27.35 5.90
N LEU A 19 67.20 -27.25 4.73
CA LEU A 19 66.89 -26.20 3.74
C LEU A 19 65.62 -26.51 2.93
N LEU A 20 65.28 -27.75 2.63
CA LEU A 20 64.09 -28.12 1.87
C LEU A 20 62.78 -27.71 2.55
N PRO A 21 62.53 -27.99 3.85
CA PRO A 21 61.34 -27.53 4.53
C PRO A 21 61.29 -26.00 4.66
N VAL A 22 62.42 -25.32 4.84
CA VAL A 22 62.50 -23.85 4.88
C VAL A 22 62.16 -23.21 3.51
N LEU A 23 62.64 -23.77 2.43
CA LEU A 23 62.25 -23.34 1.07
C LEU A 23 60.79 -23.54 0.79
N ILE A 24 60.21 -24.69 1.12
CA ILE A 24 58.79 -24.98 0.95
C ILE A 24 57.92 -24.03 1.79
N VAL A 25 58.33 -23.72 3.02
CA VAL A 25 57.62 -22.73 3.87
C VAL A 25 57.74 -21.32 3.30
N CYS A 26 58.89 -20.92 2.77
CA CYS A 26 59.08 -19.59 2.12
C CYS A 26 58.26 -19.47 0.85
N GLU A 27 58.19 -20.51 -0.01
CA GLU A 27 57.31 -20.52 -1.21
C GLU A 27 55.83 -20.45 -0.81
N GLY A 28 55.40 -21.18 0.20
CA GLY A 28 54.01 -21.11 0.68
C GLY A 28 53.63 -19.74 1.24
N ILE A 29 54.52 -19.05 1.92
CA ILE A 29 54.30 -17.67 2.43
C ILE A 29 54.23 -16.68 1.27
N ALA A 30 55.13 -16.77 0.30
CA ALA A 30 55.15 -15.88 -0.88
C ALA A 30 53.89 -16.04 -1.74
N GLN A 31 53.40 -17.27 -1.90
CA GLN A 31 52.14 -17.56 -2.60
C GLN A 31 50.92 -16.98 -1.89
N ARG A 32 50.84 -17.05 -0.55
CA ARG A 32 49.75 -16.47 0.26
C ARG A 32 49.68 -14.96 0.14
N VAL A 33 50.84 -14.29 0.19
CA VAL A 33 50.96 -12.85 0.03
C VAL A 33 50.49 -12.43 -1.38
N ALA A 34 50.88 -13.19 -2.40
CA ALA A 34 50.47 -12.93 -3.78
C ALA A 34 48.94 -13.09 -4.00
N LEU A 35 48.31 -14.11 -3.38
CA LEU A 35 46.86 -14.31 -3.47
C LEU A 35 46.09 -13.19 -2.79
N GLN A 36 46.52 -12.77 -1.60
CA GLN A 36 45.89 -11.67 -0.89
C GLN A 36 45.99 -10.34 -1.68
N GLU A 37 47.15 -10.09 -2.28
CA GLU A 37 47.38 -8.93 -3.13
C GLU A 37 46.45 -8.92 -4.36
N LEU A 38 46.15 -10.08 -4.98
CA LEU A 38 45.20 -10.20 -6.07
C LEU A 38 43.78 -9.94 -5.58
N VAL A 39 43.39 -10.38 -4.41
CA VAL A 39 42.10 -10.11 -3.79
C VAL A 39 41.94 -8.61 -3.54
N ASP A 40 42.95 -7.97 -2.91
CA ASP A 40 42.96 -6.53 -2.60
C ASP A 40 42.85 -5.66 -3.85
N LYS A 41 43.49 -6.10 -4.95
CA LYS A 41 43.38 -5.50 -6.28
C LYS A 41 42.10 -5.88 -7.03
N ARG A 42 41.19 -6.63 -6.42
CA ARG A 42 39.94 -7.14 -7.01
C ARG A 42 40.13 -7.97 -8.29
N ARG A 43 41.30 -8.59 -8.48
CA ARG A 43 41.60 -9.47 -9.60
C ARG A 43 41.09 -10.89 -9.37
N TYR A 44 39.79 -11.02 -9.07
CA TYR A 44 39.15 -12.26 -8.63
C TYR A 44 39.26 -13.41 -9.65
N ALA A 45 39.23 -13.10 -10.93
CA ALA A 45 39.39 -14.11 -11.98
C ALA A 45 40.75 -14.81 -11.91
N GLU A 46 41.80 -14.07 -11.58
CA GLU A 46 43.16 -14.62 -11.47
C GLU A 46 43.31 -15.46 -10.18
N VAL A 47 42.68 -15.03 -9.09
CA VAL A 47 42.58 -15.86 -7.89
C VAL A 47 41.92 -17.19 -8.20
N MET A 48 40.82 -17.19 -8.97
CA MET A 48 40.13 -18.41 -9.36
C MET A 48 40.89 -19.27 -10.35
N ALA A 49 41.64 -18.66 -11.30
CA ALA A 49 42.52 -19.37 -12.19
C ALA A 49 43.63 -20.07 -11.40
N TYR A 50 44.24 -19.37 -10.44
CA TYR A 50 45.25 -19.95 -9.54
C TYR A 50 44.64 -21.09 -8.68
N ALA A 51 43.46 -20.89 -8.13
CA ALA A 51 42.76 -21.91 -7.35
C ALA A 51 42.51 -23.23 -8.12
N ALA A 52 42.33 -23.12 -9.43
CA ALA A 52 42.16 -24.29 -10.31
C ALA A 52 43.46 -25.12 -10.52
N THR A 53 44.61 -24.54 -10.22
CA THR A 53 45.91 -25.22 -10.29
C THR A 53 46.34 -25.90 -9.00
N LEU A 54 45.67 -25.60 -7.88
CA LEU A 54 46.01 -26.10 -6.58
C LEU A 54 45.67 -27.59 -6.41
N GLN A 55 46.56 -28.35 -5.79
CA GLN A 55 46.29 -29.72 -5.36
C GLN A 55 45.32 -29.71 -4.14
N PRO A 56 44.59 -30.80 -3.88
CA PRO A 56 43.70 -30.88 -2.74
C PRO A 56 44.36 -30.62 -1.38
N ALA A 57 45.64 -30.91 -1.22
CA ALA A 57 46.40 -30.62 -0.02
C ALA A 57 46.63 -29.11 0.16
N ASP A 58 46.93 -28.39 -0.90
CA ASP A 58 47.19 -26.94 -0.88
C ASP A 58 45.91 -26.13 -0.61
N THR A 59 44.76 -26.68 -0.98
CA THR A 59 43.44 -26.07 -0.69
C THR A 59 43.02 -26.29 0.79
N ALA A 60 43.81 -26.98 1.60
CA ALA A 60 43.53 -27.19 3.02
C ALA A 60 44.06 -26.04 3.90
N ASP A 61 44.88 -25.15 3.34
CA ASP A 61 45.42 -24.00 4.05
C ASP A 61 44.35 -22.90 4.24
N TYR A 62 44.27 -22.37 5.47
CA TYR A 62 43.31 -21.33 5.86
C TYR A 62 43.39 -20.09 4.96
N ALA A 63 44.58 -19.51 4.78
CA ALA A 63 44.75 -18.26 4.04
C ALA A 63 44.35 -18.39 2.57
N THR A 64 44.73 -19.52 1.96
CA THR A 64 44.36 -19.85 0.58
C THR A 64 42.84 -20.01 0.44
N MET A 65 42.17 -20.79 1.31
CA MET A 65 40.72 -20.95 1.29
C MET A 65 39.97 -19.66 1.55
N TYR A 66 40.49 -18.82 2.44
CA TYR A 66 39.91 -17.53 2.75
C TYR A 66 39.96 -16.58 1.52
N ALA A 67 41.12 -16.49 0.87
CA ALA A 67 41.31 -15.68 -0.32
C ALA A 67 40.40 -16.14 -1.50
N ILE A 68 40.27 -17.47 -1.71
CA ILE A 68 39.34 -18.02 -2.70
C ILE A 68 37.89 -17.69 -2.32
N GLY A 69 37.53 -17.80 -1.04
CA GLY A 69 36.23 -17.42 -0.54
C GLY A 69 35.88 -15.96 -0.83
N GLN A 70 36.84 -15.03 -0.58
CA GLN A 70 36.70 -13.62 -0.91
C GLN A 70 36.56 -13.37 -2.43
N ALA A 71 37.33 -14.06 -3.25
CA ALA A 71 37.19 -13.95 -4.70
C ALA A 71 35.83 -14.45 -5.19
N CYS A 72 35.35 -15.59 -4.66
CA CYS A 72 34.01 -16.09 -4.96
C CYS A 72 32.92 -15.09 -4.54
N GLU A 73 33.05 -14.47 -3.37
CA GLU A 73 32.13 -13.43 -2.90
C GLU A 73 32.15 -12.21 -3.82
N GLY A 74 33.33 -11.70 -4.21
CA GLY A 74 33.48 -10.59 -5.13
C GLY A 74 32.93 -10.87 -6.53
N MET A 75 32.86 -12.14 -6.92
CA MET A 75 32.21 -12.60 -8.17
C MET A 75 30.72 -12.96 -7.98
N LEU A 76 30.12 -12.66 -6.84
CA LEU A 76 28.73 -12.98 -6.47
C LEU A 76 28.40 -14.49 -6.45
N LYS A 77 29.41 -15.35 -6.40
CA LYS A 77 29.30 -16.82 -6.30
C LYS A 77 29.09 -17.23 -4.81
N TYR A 78 28.01 -16.77 -4.20
CA TYR A 78 27.76 -16.90 -2.75
C TYR A 78 27.78 -18.33 -2.23
N ARG A 79 27.34 -19.31 -3.04
CA ARG A 79 27.35 -20.74 -2.65
C ARG A 79 28.79 -21.24 -2.49
N ASP A 80 29.68 -20.89 -3.42
CA ASP A 80 31.08 -21.31 -3.34
C ASP A 80 31.82 -20.55 -2.26
N ALA A 81 31.60 -19.23 -2.15
CA ALA A 81 32.15 -18.41 -1.04
C ALA A 81 31.78 -19.03 0.32
N TYR A 82 30.51 -19.34 0.54
CA TYR A 82 30.04 -19.96 1.77
C TYR A 82 30.71 -21.31 2.04
N ARG A 83 30.92 -22.15 1.03
CA ARG A 83 31.61 -23.44 1.18
C ARG A 83 33.05 -23.26 1.65
N TYR A 84 33.78 -22.28 1.11
CA TYR A 84 35.15 -21.99 1.55
C TYR A 84 35.21 -21.40 2.96
N TYR A 85 34.35 -20.41 3.27
CA TYR A 85 34.31 -19.84 4.62
C TYR A 85 33.92 -20.87 5.69
N ARG A 86 33.00 -21.77 5.37
CA ARG A 86 32.68 -22.87 6.31
C ARG A 86 33.87 -23.82 6.55
N ARG A 87 34.68 -24.09 5.53
CA ARG A 87 35.92 -24.83 5.68
C ARG A 87 36.93 -24.06 6.54
N CYS A 88 37.08 -22.78 6.33
CA CYS A 88 37.93 -21.94 7.21
C CYS A 88 37.49 -22.02 8.66
N LEU A 89 36.20 -22.04 8.95
CA LEU A 89 35.64 -22.18 10.32
C LEU A 89 35.92 -23.57 10.95
N THR A 90 36.15 -24.63 10.16
CA THR A 90 36.56 -25.93 10.71
C THR A 90 38.02 -25.92 11.17
N ILE A 91 38.86 -25.03 10.64
CA ILE A 91 40.25 -24.87 11.03
C ILE A 91 40.35 -23.94 12.25
N ASP A 92 39.69 -22.79 12.16
CA ASP A 92 39.66 -21.81 13.26
C ASP A 92 38.23 -21.28 13.46
N SER A 93 37.52 -21.90 14.39
CA SER A 93 36.16 -21.50 14.75
C SER A 93 36.13 -20.23 15.60
N THR A 94 37.32 -19.68 15.98
CA THR A 94 37.39 -18.54 16.90
C THR A 94 37.32 -17.19 16.22
N ARG A 95 37.42 -17.10 14.93
CA ARG A 95 37.52 -15.86 14.18
C ARG A 95 36.12 -15.18 14.03
N THR A 96 36.01 -14.03 14.70
CA THR A 96 34.77 -13.24 14.70
C THR A 96 34.43 -12.67 13.32
N ASP A 97 35.44 -12.19 12.59
CA ASP A 97 35.31 -11.69 11.22
C ASP A 97 34.75 -12.76 10.26
N LEU A 98 35.21 -13.98 10.42
CA LEU A 98 34.77 -15.12 9.62
C LEU A 98 33.36 -15.59 9.98
N LEU A 99 33.03 -15.61 11.29
CA LEU A 99 31.65 -15.89 11.73
C LEU A 99 30.66 -14.88 11.19
N ALA A 100 30.99 -13.59 11.19
CA ALA A 100 30.18 -12.54 10.61
C ALA A 100 29.99 -12.73 9.09
N THR A 101 31.08 -13.04 8.38
CA THR A 101 31.03 -13.26 6.92
C THR A 101 30.25 -14.53 6.57
N ALA A 102 30.47 -15.63 7.27
CA ALA A 102 29.75 -16.88 7.07
C ALA A 102 28.25 -16.74 7.36
N SER A 103 27.87 -15.99 8.40
CA SER A 103 26.48 -15.69 8.73
C SER A 103 25.79 -14.92 7.58
N ARG A 104 26.47 -13.91 7.03
CA ARG A 104 25.97 -13.11 5.90
C ARG A 104 25.78 -13.98 4.65
N MET A 105 26.74 -14.83 4.33
CA MET A 105 26.63 -15.76 3.20
C MET A 105 25.52 -16.78 3.39
N ALA A 106 25.38 -17.34 4.59
CA ALA A 106 24.30 -18.27 4.90
C ALA A 106 22.92 -17.59 4.76
N ALA A 107 22.76 -16.37 5.25
CA ALA A 107 21.53 -15.58 5.11
C ALA A 107 21.19 -15.32 3.64
N ASN A 108 22.16 -14.91 2.81
CA ASN A 108 22.00 -14.68 1.38
C ASN A 108 21.58 -15.96 0.61
N LEU A 109 21.95 -17.12 1.13
CA LEU A 109 21.58 -18.43 0.57
C LEU A 109 20.24 -18.97 1.13
N GLY A 110 19.55 -18.23 1.99
CA GLY A 110 18.33 -18.68 2.64
C GLY A 110 18.55 -19.73 3.74
N LYS A 111 19.81 -19.95 4.16
CA LYS A 111 20.17 -20.92 5.20
C LYS A 111 20.06 -20.26 6.58
N THR A 112 18.84 -19.91 6.97
CA THR A 112 18.53 -19.09 8.13
C THR A 112 19.04 -19.70 9.45
N ALA A 113 18.87 -21.01 9.65
CA ALA A 113 19.32 -21.71 10.84
C ALA A 113 20.86 -21.70 11.00
N GLU A 114 21.59 -21.88 9.89
CA GLU A 114 23.06 -21.81 9.90
C GLU A 114 23.53 -20.37 10.18
N ALA A 115 22.86 -19.37 9.57
CA ALA A 115 23.15 -17.95 9.82
C ALA A 115 22.94 -17.58 11.31
N GLU A 116 21.82 -18.02 11.88
CA GLU A 116 21.51 -17.83 13.31
C GLU A 116 22.57 -18.46 14.21
N THR A 117 22.99 -19.69 13.92
CA THR A 117 24.03 -20.38 14.69
C THR A 117 25.33 -19.58 14.72
N TYR A 118 25.81 -19.10 13.58
CA TYR A 118 27.04 -18.28 13.53
C TYR A 118 26.89 -16.94 14.25
N LEU A 119 25.74 -16.28 14.13
CA LEU A 119 25.48 -15.02 14.85
C LEU A 119 25.38 -15.23 16.37
N GLN A 120 24.79 -16.35 16.81
CA GLN A 120 24.76 -16.71 18.22
C GLN A 120 26.18 -17.00 18.78
N GLN A 121 27.03 -17.69 18.00
CA GLN A 121 28.43 -17.90 18.36
C GLN A 121 29.18 -16.58 18.44
N LEU A 122 28.96 -15.66 17.48
CA LEU A 122 29.59 -14.34 17.52
C LEU A 122 29.15 -13.57 18.77
N ARG A 123 27.87 -13.53 19.07
CA ARG A 123 27.31 -12.90 20.27
C ARG A 123 27.77 -13.54 21.58
N ALA A 124 27.99 -14.85 21.60
CA ALA A 124 28.49 -15.54 22.80
C ALA A 124 29.88 -15.08 23.19
N ARG A 125 30.66 -14.49 22.29
CA ARG A 125 31.99 -13.93 22.54
C ARG A 125 31.94 -12.49 23.03
N ASP A 126 31.05 -11.72 22.42
CA ASP A 126 30.73 -10.36 22.85
C ASP A 126 29.20 -10.18 22.79
N THR A 127 28.59 -10.19 23.97
CA THR A 127 27.12 -10.01 24.09
C THR A 127 26.67 -8.63 23.68
N THR A 128 27.59 -7.65 23.63
CA THR A 128 27.32 -6.25 23.26
C THR A 128 27.59 -5.97 21.79
N ASP A 129 28.13 -6.95 21.03
CA ASP A 129 28.44 -6.79 19.63
C ASP A 129 27.20 -6.31 18.84
N PHE A 130 27.35 -5.11 18.29
CA PHE A 130 26.26 -4.45 17.55
C PHE A 130 25.85 -5.27 16.32
N TYR A 131 26.82 -5.74 15.54
CA TYR A 131 26.56 -6.46 14.31
C TYR A 131 25.78 -7.75 14.56
N ALA A 132 26.22 -8.56 15.53
CA ALA A 132 25.57 -9.82 15.85
C ALA A 132 24.13 -9.62 16.33
N ASN A 133 23.90 -8.68 17.27
CA ASN A 133 22.55 -8.38 17.75
C ASN A 133 21.64 -7.79 16.66
N TYR A 134 22.16 -6.90 15.82
CA TYR A 134 21.41 -6.31 14.71
C TYR A 134 21.01 -7.33 13.65
N GLN A 135 21.96 -8.19 13.23
CA GLN A 135 21.67 -9.22 12.23
C GLN A 135 20.74 -10.32 12.77
N LEU A 136 20.88 -10.71 14.05
CA LEU A 136 19.92 -11.61 14.70
C LEU A 136 18.53 -11.02 14.74
N ALA A 137 18.39 -9.74 15.10
CA ALA A 137 17.11 -9.06 15.11
C ALA A 137 16.46 -9.05 13.70
N ARG A 138 17.25 -8.72 12.67
CA ARG A 138 16.79 -8.78 11.28
C ARG A 138 16.34 -10.17 10.87
N LEU A 139 17.10 -11.18 11.24
CA LEU A 139 16.77 -12.58 10.91
C LEU A 139 15.46 -13.00 11.58
N TYR A 140 15.28 -12.71 12.87
CA TYR A 140 14.04 -12.97 13.60
C TYR A 140 12.86 -12.21 13.00
N ALA A 141 13.04 -10.95 12.60
CA ALA A 141 11.99 -10.18 11.94
C ALA A 141 11.58 -10.79 10.58
N GLN A 142 12.55 -11.30 9.81
CA GLN A 142 12.27 -11.99 8.54
C GLN A 142 11.54 -13.32 8.72
N GLN A 143 11.80 -14.02 9.85
CA GLN A 143 11.13 -15.26 10.22
C GLN A 143 9.74 -15.03 10.84
N GLY A 144 9.35 -13.78 11.09
CA GLY A 144 8.10 -13.44 11.78
C GLY A 144 8.19 -13.55 13.31
N GLU A 145 9.37 -13.81 13.85
CA GLU A 145 9.61 -13.91 15.29
C GLU A 145 9.81 -12.51 15.90
N TYR A 146 8.83 -11.62 15.69
CA TYR A 146 8.92 -10.21 16.06
C TYR A 146 9.26 -9.94 17.52
N PRO A 147 8.75 -10.69 18.53
CA PRO A 147 9.14 -10.46 19.93
C PRO A 147 10.63 -10.65 20.18
N LYS A 148 11.27 -11.66 19.53
CA LYS A 148 12.72 -11.86 19.63
C LYS A 148 13.49 -10.74 18.92
N ALA A 149 13.00 -10.28 17.76
CA ALA A 149 13.58 -9.17 17.03
C ALA A 149 13.55 -7.88 17.86
N ILE A 150 12.38 -7.54 18.43
CA ILE A 150 12.21 -6.38 19.32
C ILE A 150 13.18 -6.43 20.48
N GLY A 151 13.26 -7.55 21.18
CA GLY A 151 14.19 -7.70 22.32
C GLY A 151 15.66 -7.42 21.96
N ARG A 152 16.09 -7.78 20.73
CA ARG A 152 17.46 -7.47 20.25
C ARG A 152 17.61 -6.00 19.85
N TYR A 153 16.64 -5.44 19.13
CA TYR A 153 16.67 -4.01 18.78
C TYR A 153 16.60 -3.11 20.02
N GLU A 154 15.76 -3.44 21.00
CA GLU A 154 15.71 -2.70 22.27
C GLU A 154 16.99 -2.80 23.09
N PHE A 155 17.66 -3.96 23.05
CA PHE A 155 18.99 -4.10 23.65
C PHE A 155 19.98 -3.11 23.01
N LEU A 156 20.00 -3.00 21.68
CA LEU A 156 20.85 -2.04 20.96
C LEU A 156 20.41 -0.59 21.21
N LEU A 157 19.11 -0.33 21.26
CA LEU A 157 18.57 1.02 21.51
C LEU A 157 18.94 1.53 22.91
N ARG A 158 19.12 0.65 23.89
CA ARG A 158 19.65 1.04 25.21
C ARG A 158 21.11 1.52 25.17
N GLN A 159 21.88 1.04 24.20
CA GLN A 159 23.27 1.48 23.99
C GLN A 159 23.33 2.79 23.22
N ASP A 160 22.41 2.99 22.27
CA ASP A 160 22.27 4.20 21.46
C ASP A 160 20.81 4.66 21.45
N PRO A 161 20.37 5.39 22.50
CA PRO A 161 18.96 5.80 22.66
C PRO A 161 18.43 6.76 21.59
N GLU A 162 19.31 7.37 20.81
CA GLU A 162 18.95 8.33 19.77
C GLU A 162 18.85 7.69 18.37
N ASN A 163 19.07 6.39 18.25
CA ASN A 163 19.10 5.68 16.98
C ASN A 163 17.70 5.55 16.37
N SER A 164 17.36 6.45 15.47
CA SER A 164 16.09 6.49 14.76
C SER A 164 15.84 5.25 13.90
N VAL A 165 16.91 4.64 13.34
CA VAL A 165 16.80 3.41 12.54
C VAL A 165 16.32 2.24 13.39
N LEU A 166 16.89 2.07 14.60
CA LEU A 166 16.44 1.04 15.54
C LEU A 166 14.99 1.29 15.99
N MET A 167 14.64 2.53 16.31
CA MET A 167 13.26 2.88 16.66
C MET A 167 12.29 2.52 15.52
N ARG A 168 12.63 2.86 14.28
CA ARG A 168 11.81 2.50 13.12
C ARG A 168 11.66 0.99 12.98
N LEU A 169 12.75 0.21 13.11
CA LEU A 169 12.70 -1.25 13.00
C LEU A 169 11.87 -1.90 14.11
N ILE A 170 11.91 -1.36 15.32
CA ILE A 170 11.02 -1.78 16.42
C ILE A 170 9.57 -1.44 16.06
N GLY A 171 9.31 -0.23 15.55
CA GLY A 171 8.01 0.18 15.07
C GLY A 171 7.47 -0.74 13.97
N ASP A 172 8.33 -1.12 13.00
CA ASP A 172 7.98 -2.06 11.93
C ASP A 172 7.55 -3.42 12.52
N CYS A 173 8.27 -3.93 13.52
CA CYS A 173 7.92 -5.19 14.19
C CYS A 173 6.57 -5.09 14.92
N TYR A 174 6.33 -4.02 15.68
CA TYR A 174 5.06 -3.81 16.36
C TYR A 174 3.90 -3.66 15.37
N ASN A 175 4.12 -2.95 14.26
CA ASN A 175 3.11 -2.80 13.22
C ASN A 175 2.75 -4.14 12.56
N ARG A 176 3.74 -5.03 12.37
CA ARG A 176 3.50 -6.39 11.86
C ARG A 176 2.73 -7.29 12.83
N MET A 177 2.74 -6.97 14.09
CA MET A 177 2.00 -7.65 15.17
C MET A 177 0.64 -6.99 15.44
N ASP A 178 0.24 -5.98 14.65
CA ASP A 178 -0.96 -5.18 14.84
C ASP A 178 -1.00 -4.39 16.17
N TYR A 179 0.15 -4.21 16.83
CA TYR A 179 0.28 -3.36 18.01
C TYR A 179 0.44 -1.89 17.60
N THR A 180 -0.63 -1.32 17.06
CA THR A 180 -0.69 -0.01 16.42
C THR A 180 -0.18 1.13 17.31
N VAL A 181 -0.57 1.16 18.59
CA VAL A 181 -0.16 2.20 19.55
C VAL A 181 1.35 2.16 19.84
N SER A 182 1.91 0.95 19.99
CA SER A 182 3.36 0.79 20.19
C SER A 182 4.14 1.20 18.95
N ALA A 183 3.68 0.77 17.77
CA ALA A 183 4.27 1.15 16.50
C ALA A 183 4.27 2.67 16.32
N PHE A 184 3.14 3.33 16.59
CA PHE A 184 3.00 4.79 16.51
C PHE A 184 4.02 5.51 17.41
N ARG A 185 4.14 5.08 18.66
CA ARG A 185 5.10 5.70 19.60
C ARG A 185 6.54 5.62 19.10
N TYR A 186 6.96 4.45 18.60
CA TYR A 186 8.31 4.28 18.09
C TYR A 186 8.55 5.06 16.79
N TYR A 187 7.61 5.04 15.84
CA TYR A 187 7.70 5.82 14.62
C TYR A 187 7.72 7.33 14.87
N LEU A 188 6.87 7.81 15.78
CA LEU A 188 6.84 9.25 16.14
C LEU A 188 8.16 9.69 16.79
N ASN A 189 8.73 8.88 17.69
CA ASN A 189 10.01 9.18 18.31
C ASN A 189 11.15 9.19 17.27
N ALA A 190 11.16 8.25 16.34
CA ALA A 190 12.13 8.22 15.25
C ALA A 190 11.95 9.45 14.33
N PHE A 191 10.70 9.78 13.95
CA PHE A 191 10.38 10.89 13.06
C PHE A 191 10.77 12.26 13.63
N ARG A 192 10.63 12.45 14.94
CA ARG A 192 11.06 13.68 15.61
C ARG A 192 12.57 13.94 15.50
N ARG A 193 13.37 12.89 15.32
CA ARG A 193 14.84 12.95 15.15
C ARG A 193 15.26 13.12 13.71
N GLU A 194 14.56 12.41 12.81
CA GLU A 194 14.85 12.40 11.38
C GLU A 194 13.60 12.71 10.55
N PRO A 195 13.10 13.95 10.58
CA PRO A 195 11.90 14.32 9.81
C PRO A 195 12.12 14.29 8.29
N GLU A 196 13.38 14.31 7.83
CA GLU A 196 13.77 14.17 6.42
C GLU A 196 13.72 12.70 5.94
N ASN A 197 13.58 11.72 6.83
CA ASN A 197 13.58 10.32 6.46
C ASN A 197 12.27 9.94 5.76
N VAL A 198 12.32 9.85 4.42
CA VAL A 198 11.17 9.60 3.56
C VAL A 198 10.43 8.30 3.92
N SER A 199 11.19 7.21 4.16
CA SER A 199 10.61 5.90 4.47
C SER A 199 9.88 5.90 5.80
N LEU A 200 10.46 6.54 6.80
CA LEU A 200 9.88 6.67 8.13
C LEU A 200 8.61 7.54 8.10
N ALA A 201 8.66 8.69 7.44
CA ALA A 201 7.51 9.57 7.29
C ALA A 201 6.33 8.88 6.58
N ALA A 202 6.61 8.11 5.53
CA ALA A 202 5.58 7.34 4.83
C ALA A 202 4.99 6.24 5.72
N SER A 203 5.82 5.50 6.48
CA SER A 203 5.33 4.48 7.42
C SER A 203 4.46 5.10 8.53
N LEU A 204 4.89 6.22 9.10
CA LEU A 204 4.12 6.95 10.11
C LEU A 204 2.80 7.49 9.53
N SER A 205 2.83 8.08 8.33
CA SER A 205 1.63 8.58 7.66
C SER A 205 0.62 7.45 7.40
N ASN A 206 1.06 6.29 6.92
CA ASN A 206 0.19 5.15 6.70
C ASN A 206 -0.41 4.62 8.01
N LEU A 207 0.36 4.61 9.09
CA LEU A 207 -0.13 4.22 10.41
C LEU A 207 -1.17 5.20 10.96
N LEU A 208 -0.96 6.51 10.76
CA LEU A 208 -1.92 7.56 11.14
C LEU A 208 -3.24 7.42 10.36
N LEU A 209 -3.19 7.01 9.09
CA LEU A 209 -4.41 6.68 8.33
C LEU A 209 -5.17 5.49 8.91
N LEU A 210 -4.48 4.46 9.39
CA LEU A 210 -5.10 3.33 10.08
C LEU A 210 -5.72 3.74 11.43
N LEU A 211 -5.12 4.72 12.11
CA LEU A 211 -5.64 5.31 13.35
C LEU A 211 -6.77 6.32 13.11
N GLN A 212 -7.16 6.56 11.87
CA GLN A 212 -8.18 7.55 11.47
C GLN A 212 -7.77 9.00 11.79
N GLU A 213 -6.47 9.30 11.72
CA GLU A 213 -5.87 10.62 11.94
C GLU A 213 -5.24 11.14 10.63
N PRO A 214 -6.04 11.38 9.57
CA PRO A 214 -5.51 11.76 8.26
C PRO A 214 -4.92 13.18 8.23
N GLU A 215 -5.33 14.09 9.12
CA GLU A 215 -4.78 15.43 9.23
C GLU A 215 -3.31 15.38 9.65
N GLU A 216 -2.98 14.60 10.66
CA GLU A 216 -1.64 14.35 11.14
C GLU A 216 -0.79 13.64 10.08
N ALA A 217 -1.40 12.72 9.33
CA ALA A 217 -0.73 12.06 8.21
C ALA A 217 -0.29 13.06 7.14
N VAL A 218 -1.13 14.06 6.80
CA VAL A 218 -0.77 15.15 5.88
C VAL A 218 0.36 15.99 6.48
N ALA A 219 0.29 16.34 7.76
CA ALA A 219 1.30 17.18 8.43
C ALA A 219 2.69 16.50 8.45
N VAL A 220 2.74 15.20 8.71
CA VAL A 220 3.96 14.38 8.62
C VAL A 220 4.54 14.41 7.21
N CYS A 221 3.69 14.17 6.19
CA CYS A 221 4.13 14.22 4.79
C CYS A 221 4.65 15.62 4.42
N ASP A 222 3.94 16.67 4.80
CA ASP A 222 4.33 18.06 4.51
C ASP A 222 5.66 18.44 5.14
N THR A 223 5.92 17.96 6.36
CA THR A 223 7.19 18.18 7.03
C THR A 223 8.35 17.55 6.25
N SER A 224 8.23 16.29 5.83
CA SER A 224 9.28 15.61 5.07
C SER A 224 9.40 16.11 3.62
N LEU A 225 8.30 16.57 3.01
CA LEU A 225 8.30 17.14 1.66
C LEU A 225 9.06 18.47 1.59
N ARG A 226 9.29 19.17 2.69
CA ARG A 226 10.18 20.36 2.72
C ARG A 226 11.63 19.99 2.36
N TYR A 227 12.07 18.80 2.76
CA TYR A 227 13.40 18.25 2.45
C TYR A 227 13.43 17.56 1.09
N HIS A 228 12.33 16.86 0.73
CA HIS A 228 12.23 16.05 -0.49
C HIS A 228 10.96 16.38 -1.29
N PRO A 229 10.85 17.56 -1.91
CA PRO A 229 9.61 18.06 -2.52
C PRO A 229 9.04 17.16 -3.64
N GLN A 230 9.89 16.38 -4.28
CA GLN A 230 9.51 15.50 -5.39
C GLN A 230 9.45 14.02 -4.99
N SER A 231 9.46 13.71 -3.71
CA SER A 231 9.39 12.32 -3.24
C SER A 231 8.05 11.70 -3.61
N ARG A 232 8.08 10.74 -4.54
CA ARG A 232 6.87 10.01 -4.98
C ARG A 232 6.16 9.34 -3.82
N LEU A 233 6.93 8.72 -2.93
CA LEU A 233 6.39 7.99 -1.78
C LEU A 233 5.60 8.92 -0.84
N LEU A 234 6.15 10.09 -0.51
CA LEU A 234 5.49 11.08 0.35
C LEU A 234 4.28 11.70 -0.34
N LEU A 235 4.38 12.01 -1.63
CA LEU A 235 3.24 12.52 -2.41
C LEU A 235 2.11 11.49 -2.48
N GLN A 236 2.41 10.19 -2.67
CA GLN A 236 1.41 9.13 -2.64
C GLN A 236 0.71 9.05 -1.28
N SER A 237 1.49 9.05 -0.17
CA SER A 237 0.92 9.02 1.19
C SER A 237 0.07 10.27 1.47
N LYS A 238 0.54 11.47 1.10
CA LYS A 238 -0.22 12.72 1.23
C LYS A 238 -1.49 12.71 0.40
N GLY A 239 -1.40 12.25 -0.85
CA GLY A 239 -2.55 12.15 -1.75
C GLY A 239 -3.62 11.22 -1.18
N LEU A 240 -3.23 10.08 -0.62
CA LEU A 240 -4.14 9.14 0.03
C LEU A 240 -4.78 9.75 1.28
N ALA A 241 -4.01 10.45 2.12
CA ALA A 241 -4.54 11.12 3.30
C ALA A 241 -5.57 12.19 2.94
N LEU A 242 -5.28 13.05 1.95
CA LEU A 242 -6.22 14.05 1.44
C LEU A 242 -7.47 13.42 0.84
N PHE A 243 -7.32 12.28 0.16
CA PHE A 243 -8.45 11.53 -0.40
C PHE A 243 -9.35 10.97 0.70
N THR A 244 -8.77 10.42 1.76
CA THR A 244 -9.50 9.92 2.95
C THR A 244 -10.26 11.05 3.66
N MET A 245 -9.69 12.26 3.71
CA MET A 245 -10.35 13.47 4.21
C MET A 245 -11.43 14.02 3.26
N GLN A 246 -11.68 13.38 2.13
CA GLN A 246 -12.57 13.87 1.07
C GLN A 246 -12.16 15.24 0.48
N LYS A 247 -10.92 15.67 0.69
CA LYS A 247 -10.35 16.88 0.10
C LYS A 247 -9.91 16.62 -1.33
N TYR A 248 -10.86 16.23 -2.17
CA TYR A 248 -10.63 15.69 -3.51
C TYR A 248 -9.89 16.65 -4.44
N ALA A 249 -10.18 17.95 -4.37
CA ALA A 249 -9.48 18.96 -5.19
C ALA A 249 -7.98 19.03 -4.85
N GLN A 250 -7.64 18.93 -3.56
CA GLN A 250 -6.25 18.93 -3.11
C GLN A 250 -5.57 17.60 -3.45
N ALA A 251 -6.27 16.47 -3.28
CA ALA A 251 -5.79 15.16 -3.68
C ALA A 251 -5.51 15.11 -5.19
N ASP A 252 -6.41 15.66 -6.03
CA ASP A 252 -6.21 15.78 -7.48
C ASP A 252 -4.92 16.52 -7.82
N THR A 253 -4.63 17.64 -7.13
CA THR A 253 -3.40 18.39 -7.35
C THR A 253 -2.17 17.51 -7.09
N VAL A 254 -2.14 16.78 -5.96
CA VAL A 254 -1.02 15.91 -5.60
C VAL A 254 -0.85 14.75 -6.58
N TYR A 255 -1.94 14.07 -6.95
CA TYR A 255 -1.89 12.97 -7.92
C TYR A 255 -1.53 13.47 -9.33
N SER A 256 -1.94 14.68 -9.70
CA SER A 256 -1.51 15.30 -10.97
C SER A 256 -0.02 15.59 -10.99
N MET A 257 0.58 15.99 -9.85
CA MET A 257 2.06 16.11 -9.72
C MET A 257 2.75 14.76 -9.90
N LEU A 258 2.20 13.69 -9.32
CA LEU A 258 2.75 12.33 -9.49
C LEU A 258 2.69 11.87 -10.94
N MET A 259 1.57 12.07 -11.62
CA MET A 259 1.42 11.75 -13.04
C MET A 259 2.36 12.58 -13.93
N ALA A 260 2.60 13.85 -13.60
CA ALA A 260 3.56 14.70 -14.28
C ALA A 260 5.02 14.19 -14.12
N GLN A 261 5.33 13.48 -13.02
CA GLN A 261 6.58 12.76 -12.81
C GLN A 261 6.63 11.40 -13.52
N ALA A 262 5.71 11.13 -14.44
CA ALA A 262 5.55 9.85 -15.12
C ALA A 262 5.27 8.65 -14.17
N ASP A 263 4.69 8.89 -12.98
CA ASP A 263 4.19 7.82 -12.13
C ASP A 263 2.87 7.30 -12.69
N SER A 264 2.96 6.19 -13.38
CA SER A 264 1.82 5.47 -13.94
C SER A 264 1.41 4.26 -13.09
N SER A 265 1.78 4.21 -11.81
CA SER A 265 1.38 3.12 -10.92
C SER A 265 -0.16 3.02 -10.83
N TYR A 266 -0.66 1.80 -10.61
CA TYR A 266 -2.10 1.57 -10.49
C TYR A 266 -2.74 2.49 -9.44
N ASN A 267 -2.13 2.62 -8.28
CA ASN A 267 -2.65 3.45 -7.19
C ASN A 267 -2.71 4.94 -7.56
N THR A 268 -1.66 5.47 -8.19
CA THR A 268 -1.64 6.88 -8.65
C THR A 268 -2.74 7.14 -9.68
N LEU A 269 -2.91 6.24 -10.62
CA LEU A 269 -3.96 6.36 -11.65
C LEU A 269 -5.37 6.19 -11.06
N LYS A 270 -5.57 5.19 -10.21
CA LYS A 270 -6.84 4.93 -9.54
C LYS A 270 -7.25 6.12 -8.68
N TYR A 271 -6.43 6.49 -7.70
CA TYR A 271 -6.78 7.58 -6.77
C TYR A 271 -6.78 8.96 -7.44
N GLY A 272 -5.89 9.21 -8.40
CA GLY A 272 -5.90 10.44 -9.18
C GLY A 272 -7.15 10.58 -10.03
N GLY A 273 -7.57 9.51 -10.70
CA GLY A 273 -8.82 9.47 -11.44
C GLY A 273 -10.06 9.60 -10.54
N SER A 274 -10.05 8.91 -9.41
CA SER A 274 -11.12 8.99 -8.41
C SER A 274 -11.22 10.40 -7.80
N ALA A 275 -10.10 11.04 -7.48
CA ALA A 275 -10.06 12.41 -6.97
C ALA A 275 -10.66 13.41 -7.96
N LYS A 276 -10.30 13.30 -9.26
CA LYS A 276 -10.91 14.11 -10.33
C LYS A 276 -12.42 13.87 -10.42
N TYR A 277 -12.84 12.61 -10.34
CA TYR A 277 -14.26 12.26 -10.37
C TYR A 277 -15.04 12.92 -9.23
N TYR A 278 -14.58 12.73 -7.99
CA TYR A 278 -15.25 13.30 -6.81
C TYR A 278 -15.13 14.83 -6.72
N ALA A 279 -14.12 15.43 -7.37
CA ALA A 279 -14.02 16.87 -7.57
C ALA A 279 -14.94 17.40 -8.70
N GLY A 280 -15.78 16.55 -9.31
CA GLY A 280 -16.71 16.92 -10.38
C GLY A 280 -16.08 17.02 -11.76
N GLN A 281 -14.80 16.71 -11.93
CA GLN A 281 -14.06 16.81 -13.19
C GLN A 281 -14.18 15.52 -14.01
N TYR A 282 -15.41 15.10 -14.32
CA TYR A 282 -15.71 13.78 -14.92
C TYR A 282 -14.95 13.51 -16.22
N MET A 283 -14.85 14.50 -17.12
CA MET A 283 -14.10 14.37 -18.37
C MET A 283 -12.61 14.08 -18.12
N ARG A 284 -12.00 14.78 -17.17
CA ARG A 284 -10.58 14.62 -16.85
C ARG A 284 -10.29 13.35 -16.06
N ALA A 285 -11.30 12.75 -15.44
CA ALA A 285 -11.20 11.49 -14.72
C ALA A 285 -11.09 10.28 -15.67
N ILE A 286 -11.59 10.38 -16.92
CA ILE A 286 -11.65 9.25 -17.84
C ILE A 286 -10.27 8.67 -18.13
N GLU A 287 -9.31 9.50 -18.55
CA GLU A 287 -7.99 9.03 -18.96
C GLU A 287 -7.26 8.26 -17.84
N PRO A 288 -7.08 8.81 -16.62
CA PRO A 288 -6.41 8.06 -15.54
C PRO A 288 -7.19 6.83 -15.11
N LEU A 289 -8.54 6.87 -15.07
CA LEU A 289 -9.34 5.67 -14.75
C LEU A 289 -9.26 4.62 -15.85
N GLU A 290 -9.20 5.00 -17.11
CA GLU A 290 -8.98 4.09 -18.24
C GLU A 290 -7.63 3.37 -18.11
N ASN A 291 -6.57 4.13 -17.85
CA ASN A 291 -5.23 3.58 -17.65
C ASN A 291 -5.17 2.68 -16.41
N ALA A 292 -5.91 3.01 -15.32
CA ALA A 292 -6.05 2.14 -14.17
C ALA A 292 -6.80 0.85 -14.53
N TYR A 293 -7.90 0.96 -15.29
CA TYR A 293 -8.68 -0.19 -15.75
C TYR A 293 -7.86 -1.13 -16.63
N GLN A 294 -6.98 -0.62 -17.50
CA GLN A 294 -6.10 -1.45 -18.32
C GLN A 294 -5.10 -2.26 -17.46
N LYS A 295 -4.69 -1.73 -16.31
CA LYS A 295 -3.78 -2.43 -15.37
C LYS A 295 -4.51 -3.46 -14.51
N ASP A 296 -5.73 -3.16 -14.09
CA ASP A 296 -6.59 -4.05 -13.32
C ASP A 296 -8.04 -3.93 -13.79
N THR A 297 -8.45 -4.90 -14.59
CA THR A 297 -9.82 -4.97 -15.12
C THR A 297 -10.82 -5.56 -14.13
N THR A 298 -10.37 -5.97 -12.93
CA THR A 298 -11.23 -6.61 -11.92
C THR A 298 -11.65 -5.65 -10.79
N SER A 299 -11.11 -4.44 -10.80
CA SER A 299 -11.45 -3.42 -9.80
C SER A 299 -12.88 -2.89 -10.02
N VAL A 300 -13.78 -3.29 -9.14
CA VAL A 300 -15.18 -2.85 -9.15
C VAL A 300 -15.29 -1.33 -9.08
N GLU A 301 -14.52 -0.70 -8.18
CA GLU A 301 -14.53 0.76 -8.00
C GLU A 301 -14.12 1.51 -9.27
N VAL A 302 -13.04 1.05 -9.93
CA VAL A 302 -12.59 1.66 -11.19
C VAL A 302 -13.64 1.48 -12.28
N CYS A 303 -14.27 0.30 -12.40
CA CYS A 303 -15.37 0.08 -13.34
C CYS A 303 -16.54 1.03 -13.09
N LEU A 304 -16.94 1.23 -11.83
CA LEU A 304 -18.03 2.12 -11.46
C LEU A 304 -17.72 3.58 -11.78
N LEU A 305 -16.55 4.07 -11.36
CA LEU A 305 -16.17 5.47 -11.56
C LEU A 305 -15.92 5.81 -13.03
N LEU A 306 -15.24 4.92 -13.77
CA LEU A 306 -15.07 5.06 -15.21
C LEU A 306 -16.40 5.01 -15.95
N GLY A 307 -17.25 4.04 -15.61
CA GLY A 307 -18.59 3.93 -16.18
C GLY A 307 -19.42 5.18 -15.92
N SER A 308 -19.44 5.69 -14.69
CA SER A 308 -20.15 6.93 -14.37
C SER A 308 -19.58 8.15 -15.11
N SER A 309 -18.25 8.25 -15.24
CA SER A 309 -17.60 9.33 -16.00
C SER A 309 -18.03 9.30 -17.48
N LEU A 310 -17.99 8.11 -18.10
CA LEU A 310 -18.42 7.91 -19.48
C LEU A 310 -19.93 8.15 -19.67
N GLY A 311 -20.77 7.70 -18.74
CA GLY A 311 -22.21 7.92 -18.75
C GLY A 311 -22.61 9.39 -18.66
N ARG A 312 -21.80 10.18 -17.94
CA ARG A 312 -21.97 11.64 -17.83
C ARG A 312 -21.46 12.42 -19.04
N THR A 313 -20.65 11.77 -19.89
CA THR A 313 -20.08 12.38 -21.08
C THR A 313 -20.82 11.91 -22.36
N PHE A 314 -20.19 11.04 -23.14
CA PHE A 314 -20.73 10.71 -24.46
C PHE A 314 -20.88 9.21 -24.73
N ASP A 315 -20.19 8.33 -23.97
CA ASP A 315 -20.19 6.89 -24.25
C ASP A 315 -21.03 6.08 -23.24
N ARG A 316 -22.33 6.27 -23.31
CA ARG A 316 -23.28 5.58 -22.42
C ARG A 316 -23.30 4.07 -22.64
N LYS A 317 -23.10 3.61 -23.89
CA LYS A 317 -23.08 2.16 -24.20
C LYS A 317 -21.94 1.47 -23.46
N ARG A 318 -20.77 2.09 -23.44
CA ARG A 318 -19.62 1.57 -22.73
C ARG A 318 -19.79 1.69 -21.21
N ALA A 319 -20.44 2.75 -20.75
CA ALA A 319 -20.79 2.92 -19.34
C ALA A 319 -21.61 1.73 -18.82
N PHE A 320 -22.67 1.33 -19.52
CA PHE A 320 -23.49 0.17 -19.13
C PHE A 320 -22.69 -1.13 -19.11
N LYS A 321 -21.82 -1.38 -20.09
CA LYS A 321 -20.93 -2.56 -20.09
C LYS A 321 -20.02 -2.60 -18.87
N LEU A 322 -19.51 -1.44 -18.43
CA LEU A 322 -18.69 -1.35 -17.21
C LEU A 322 -19.52 -1.57 -15.95
N PHE A 323 -20.76 -1.11 -15.90
CA PHE A 323 -21.68 -1.38 -14.80
C PHE A 323 -22.06 -2.85 -14.71
N ASP A 324 -22.34 -3.51 -15.84
CA ASP A 324 -22.63 -4.94 -15.89
C ASP A 324 -21.40 -5.77 -15.43
N LYS A 325 -20.21 -5.32 -15.84
CA LYS A 325 -18.96 -5.94 -15.39
C LYS A 325 -18.72 -5.73 -13.88
N ALA A 326 -18.96 -4.53 -13.38
CA ALA A 326 -18.84 -4.23 -11.95
C ALA A 326 -19.80 -5.11 -11.12
N GLU A 327 -21.04 -5.25 -11.57
CA GLU A 327 -22.04 -6.11 -10.93
C GLU A 327 -21.62 -7.58 -10.89
N ALA A 328 -21.07 -8.09 -12.00
CA ALA A 328 -20.58 -9.47 -12.07
C ALA A 328 -19.36 -9.75 -11.18
N LEU A 329 -18.55 -8.73 -10.91
CA LEU A 329 -17.33 -8.85 -10.12
C LEU A 329 -17.51 -8.52 -8.62
N MET A 330 -18.55 -7.75 -8.27
CA MET A 330 -18.68 -7.26 -6.91
C MET A 330 -19.11 -8.35 -5.94
N GLN A 331 -18.51 -8.35 -4.76
CA GLN A 331 -19.12 -8.93 -3.58
C GLN A 331 -20.15 -7.91 -3.07
N PRO A 332 -21.43 -8.28 -2.98
CA PRO A 332 -22.49 -7.32 -2.64
C PRO A 332 -22.22 -6.68 -1.26
N SER A 333 -22.04 -5.38 -1.26
CA SER A 333 -22.11 -4.54 -0.07
C SER A 333 -23.12 -3.43 -0.30
N PRO A 334 -23.88 -2.99 0.72
CA PRO A 334 -24.91 -1.96 0.55
C PRO A 334 -24.39 -0.72 -0.19
N ALA A 335 -23.19 -0.24 0.19
CA ALA A 335 -22.59 0.95 -0.41
C ALA A 335 -22.24 0.78 -1.90
N LEU A 336 -21.71 -0.37 -2.30
CA LEU A 336 -21.39 -0.65 -3.71
C LEU A 336 -22.63 -0.86 -4.57
N VAL A 337 -23.64 -1.55 -4.01
CA VAL A 337 -24.93 -1.75 -4.69
C VAL A 337 -25.61 -0.41 -4.90
N ASP A 338 -25.69 0.43 -3.88
CA ASP A 338 -26.24 1.79 -3.98
C ASP A 338 -25.50 2.63 -5.04
N MET A 339 -24.19 2.58 -5.05
CA MET A 339 -23.37 3.29 -6.03
C MET A 339 -23.66 2.82 -7.45
N LEU A 340 -23.74 1.52 -7.68
CA LEU A 340 -24.07 0.92 -8.97
C LEU A 340 -25.48 1.36 -9.46
N ILE A 341 -26.49 1.18 -8.61
CA ILE A 341 -27.89 1.51 -8.95
C ILE A 341 -27.99 3.01 -9.25
N ARG A 342 -27.39 3.85 -8.44
CA ARG A 342 -27.37 5.30 -8.64
C ARG A 342 -26.70 5.69 -9.96
N PHE A 343 -25.54 5.14 -10.29
CA PHE A 343 -24.81 5.46 -11.51
C PHE A 343 -25.58 5.00 -12.76
N ARG A 344 -26.23 3.83 -12.70
CA ARG A 344 -27.14 3.35 -13.75
C ARG A 344 -28.33 4.31 -13.94
N ALA A 345 -28.98 4.71 -12.84
CA ALA A 345 -30.11 5.64 -12.87
C ALA A 345 -29.72 6.99 -13.49
N GLU A 346 -28.61 7.59 -13.04
CA GLU A 346 -28.09 8.85 -13.56
C GLU A 346 -27.74 8.75 -15.08
N THR A 347 -27.22 7.62 -15.52
CA THR A 347 -26.84 7.37 -16.91
C THR A 347 -28.08 7.20 -17.78
N LEU A 348 -29.12 6.43 -17.33
CA LEU A 348 -30.40 6.28 -18.00
C LEU A 348 -31.11 7.62 -18.11
N ASP A 349 -31.02 8.44 -17.07
CA ASP A 349 -31.61 9.74 -17.03
C ASP A 349 -31.06 10.68 -18.11
N ARG A 350 -29.75 10.69 -18.28
CA ARG A 350 -29.03 11.42 -19.32
C ARG A 350 -29.29 10.85 -20.73
N ASP A 351 -29.71 9.60 -20.82
CA ASP A 351 -30.10 8.93 -22.06
C ASP A 351 -31.57 9.10 -22.38
N ASN A 352 -32.27 9.99 -21.66
CA ASN A 352 -33.69 10.24 -21.78
C ASN A 352 -34.60 9.01 -21.49
N GLN A 353 -34.07 7.96 -20.86
CA GLN A 353 -34.83 6.80 -20.42
C GLN A 353 -35.37 7.01 -18.99
N HIS A 354 -36.15 8.07 -18.82
CA HIS A 354 -36.58 8.58 -17.52
C HIS A 354 -37.37 7.58 -16.69
N ASP A 355 -38.24 6.79 -17.33
CA ASP A 355 -39.06 5.80 -16.61
C ASP A 355 -38.20 4.70 -15.99
N LYS A 356 -37.20 4.22 -16.71
CA LYS A 356 -36.23 3.23 -16.18
C LYS A 356 -35.38 3.82 -15.07
N ALA A 357 -34.94 5.06 -15.22
CA ALA A 357 -34.18 5.74 -14.16
C ALA A 357 -35.01 5.89 -12.87
N ASN A 358 -36.30 6.22 -13.00
CA ASN A 358 -37.23 6.35 -11.89
C ASN A 358 -37.37 5.05 -11.09
N VAL A 359 -37.46 3.89 -11.76
CA VAL A 359 -37.49 2.59 -11.10
C VAL A 359 -36.26 2.40 -10.18
N LEU A 360 -35.08 2.72 -10.68
CA LEU A 360 -33.84 2.59 -9.91
C LEU A 360 -33.73 3.61 -8.76
N TYR A 361 -34.14 4.85 -8.98
CA TYR A 361 -34.19 5.85 -7.91
C TYR A 361 -35.19 5.46 -6.81
N TYR A 362 -36.34 4.88 -7.20
CA TYR A 362 -37.32 4.38 -6.25
C TYR A 362 -36.77 3.18 -5.44
N GLN A 363 -36.05 2.28 -6.10
CA GLN A 363 -35.38 1.16 -5.44
C GLN A 363 -34.37 1.66 -4.38
N LEU A 364 -33.52 2.63 -4.73
CA LEU A 364 -32.56 3.24 -3.79
C LEU A 364 -33.26 3.89 -2.59
N TRP A 365 -34.40 4.52 -2.82
CA TRP A 365 -35.16 5.11 -1.73
C TRP A 365 -35.77 4.04 -0.81
N THR A 366 -36.36 2.99 -1.37
CA THR A 366 -37.05 1.94 -0.58
C THR A 366 -36.08 1.04 0.16
N GLU A 367 -34.98 0.63 -0.45
CA GLU A 367 -34.01 -0.30 0.11
C GLU A 367 -32.96 0.40 1.00
N SER A 368 -32.42 1.52 0.57
CA SER A 368 -31.35 2.24 1.24
C SER A 368 -31.83 3.49 1.97
N GLN A 369 -33.13 3.79 1.89
CA GLN A 369 -33.78 4.98 2.49
C GLN A 369 -33.07 6.31 2.12
N ARG A 370 -32.60 6.40 0.88
CA ARG A 370 -31.92 7.55 0.31
C ARG A 370 -32.93 8.62 -0.14
N PHE A 371 -33.23 9.56 0.75
CA PHE A 371 -34.19 10.67 0.51
C PHE A 371 -33.83 11.55 -0.68
N ASP A 372 -32.55 11.78 -0.92
CA ASP A 372 -32.04 12.54 -2.05
C ASP A 372 -32.49 11.97 -3.38
N MET A 373 -32.78 10.68 -3.45
CA MET A 373 -33.29 10.03 -4.67
C MET A 373 -34.72 10.42 -5.00
N LEU A 374 -35.56 10.64 -4.02
CA LEU A 374 -36.91 11.22 -4.26
C LEU A 374 -36.78 12.63 -4.84
N GLY A 375 -35.81 13.40 -4.44
CA GLY A 375 -35.47 14.69 -5.01
C GLY A 375 -35.16 14.65 -6.51
N CYS A 376 -34.36 13.66 -6.92
CA CYS A 376 -34.04 13.44 -8.33
C CYS A 376 -35.31 13.17 -9.17
N ILE A 377 -36.21 12.31 -8.66
CA ILE A 377 -37.48 11.99 -9.30
C ILE A 377 -38.37 13.25 -9.38
N TRP A 378 -38.45 14.00 -8.26
CA TRP A 378 -39.26 15.22 -8.19
C TRP A 378 -38.79 16.30 -9.16
N GLN A 379 -37.51 16.63 -9.19
CA GLN A 379 -36.95 17.65 -10.08
C GLN A 379 -37.28 17.38 -11.53
N ARG A 380 -37.29 16.12 -11.93
CA ARG A 380 -37.66 15.71 -13.28
C ARG A 380 -39.13 15.95 -13.59
N TYR A 381 -40.04 15.57 -12.69
CA TYR A 381 -41.46 15.83 -12.90
C TYR A 381 -41.75 17.33 -12.95
N ARG A 382 -40.98 18.14 -12.23
CA ARG A 382 -41.10 19.60 -12.27
C ARG A 382 -40.57 20.22 -13.57
N THR A 383 -39.47 19.73 -14.12
CA THR A 383 -38.83 20.32 -15.32
C THR A 383 -39.40 19.79 -16.64
N SER A 384 -40.14 18.71 -16.59
CA SER A 384 -40.77 18.14 -17.78
C SER A 384 -41.94 19.03 -18.27
N LYS A 385 -41.81 19.58 -19.48
CA LYS A 385 -42.93 20.31 -20.13
C LYS A 385 -44.21 19.48 -20.29
N MET A 386 -44.11 18.15 -20.24
CA MET A 386 -45.24 17.24 -20.23
C MET A 386 -45.97 17.19 -18.88
N ALA A 387 -45.33 17.57 -17.79
CA ALA A 387 -45.94 17.59 -16.46
C ALA A 387 -47.12 18.57 -16.38
N GLU A 388 -47.10 19.64 -17.17
CA GLU A 388 -48.20 20.62 -17.25
C GLU A 388 -49.45 20.11 -18.00
N GLN A 389 -49.30 19.06 -18.80
CA GLN A 389 -50.36 18.59 -19.71
C GLN A 389 -50.95 17.23 -19.34
N SER A 390 -50.32 16.43 -18.48
CA SER A 390 -50.75 15.09 -18.15
C SER A 390 -51.16 14.94 -16.68
N ASP A 391 -52.40 14.55 -16.43
CA ASP A 391 -52.89 14.24 -15.06
C ASP A 391 -52.10 13.14 -14.39
N ASP A 392 -51.52 12.20 -15.13
CA ASP A 392 -50.72 11.13 -14.58
C ASP A 392 -49.38 11.63 -14.01
N TYR A 393 -48.70 12.57 -14.67
CA TYR A 393 -47.51 13.22 -14.16
C TYR A 393 -47.77 14.03 -12.90
N ARG A 394 -48.87 14.77 -12.87
CA ARG A 394 -49.28 15.54 -11.70
C ARG A 394 -49.59 14.63 -10.51
N ARG A 395 -50.25 13.50 -10.72
CA ARG A 395 -50.55 12.50 -9.68
C ARG A 395 -49.28 11.87 -9.12
N ARG A 396 -48.29 11.52 -9.98
CA ARG A 396 -46.99 10.97 -9.54
C ARG A 396 -46.19 11.99 -8.73
N ALA A 397 -46.14 13.24 -9.17
CA ALA A 397 -45.50 14.34 -8.46
C ALA A 397 -46.08 14.53 -7.05
N LEU A 398 -47.41 14.54 -6.95
CA LEU A 398 -48.12 14.67 -5.69
C LEU A 398 -47.82 13.50 -4.73
N PHE A 399 -47.81 12.27 -5.24
CA PHE A 399 -47.48 11.09 -4.47
C PHE A 399 -46.06 11.15 -3.89
N ILE A 400 -45.06 11.54 -4.68
CA ILE A 400 -43.67 11.69 -4.24
C ILE A 400 -43.55 12.74 -3.16
N ASN A 401 -44.26 13.86 -3.27
CA ASN A 401 -44.29 14.88 -2.25
C ASN A 401 -44.87 14.40 -0.92
N MET A 402 -45.93 13.61 -1.01
CA MET A 402 -46.52 12.99 0.19
C MET A 402 -45.59 12.02 0.86
N LEU A 403 -44.84 11.21 0.09
CA LEU A 403 -43.79 10.35 0.62
C LEU A 403 -42.71 11.15 1.36
N PHE A 404 -42.25 12.27 0.77
CA PHE A 404 -41.32 13.17 1.44
C PHE A 404 -41.84 13.71 2.76
N ALA A 405 -43.07 14.20 2.76
CA ALA A 405 -43.70 14.76 3.95
C ALA A 405 -43.89 13.69 5.05
N THR A 406 -44.35 12.49 4.66
CA THR A 406 -44.54 11.37 5.59
C THR A 406 -43.22 10.95 6.25
N GLU A 407 -42.16 10.83 5.47
CA GLU A 407 -40.86 10.44 6.00
C GLU A 407 -40.21 11.55 6.84
N TYR A 408 -40.42 12.81 6.51
CA TYR A 408 -39.99 13.95 7.34
C TYR A 408 -40.59 13.85 8.74
N LEU A 409 -41.86 13.52 8.86
CA LEU A 409 -42.52 13.38 10.17
C LEU A 409 -42.02 12.18 10.97
N LYS A 410 -41.64 11.08 10.29
CA LYS A 410 -41.14 9.86 10.93
C LYS A 410 -39.72 9.97 11.49
N ARG A 411 -38.91 10.90 10.99
CA ARG A 411 -37.47 11.00 11.28
C ARG A 411 -37.02 12.39 11.73
N PRO A 412 -37.26 12.72 13.01
CA PRO A 412 -36.95 14.04 13.52
C PRO A 412 -35.45 14.41 13.43
N GLU A 413 -34.55 13.43 13.46
CA GLU A 413 -33.12 13.64 13.37
C GLU A 413 -32.65 14.20 12.00
N ARG A 414 -33.44 14.04 10.93
CA ARG A 414 -33.12 14.52 9.57
C ARG A 414 -33.86 15.79 9.18
N ARG A 415 -34.55 16.44 10.11
CA ARG A 415 -35.41 17.61 9.83
C ARG A 415 -34.64 18.78 9.21
N LYS A 416 -33.43 19.07 9.68
CA LYS A 416 -32.65 20.23 9.16
C LYS A 416 -32.33 20.11 7.67
N ASP A 417 -31.95 18.91 7.22
CA ASP A 417 -31.49 18.70 5.86
C ASP A 417 -32.63 18.74 4.84
N HIS A 418 -33.86 18.41 5.27
CA HIS A 418 -35.03 18.27 4.40
C HIS A 418 -36.04 19.41 4.51
N LEU A 419 -35.96 20.25 5.56
CA LEU A 419 -36.95 21.28 5.78
C LEU A 419 -37.02 22.32 4.66
N VAL A 420 -35.85 22.78 4.21
CA VAL A 420 -35.74 23.76 3.11
C VAL A 420 -36.36 23.19 1.83
N TYR A 421 -36.10 21.91 1.58
CA TYR A 421 -36.57 21.19 0.42
C TYR A 421 -38.10 20.99 0.47
N LEU A 422 -38.60 20.54 1.62
CA LEU A 422 -40.04 20.37 1.87
C LEU A 422 -40.81 21.71 1.81
N ARG A 423 -40.26 22.77 2.34
CA ARG A 423 -40.88 24.12 2.23
C ARG A 423 -40.99 24.60 0.79
N SER A 424 -39.93 24.41 -0.01
CA SER A 424 -39.95 24.71 -1.43
C SER A 424 -41.03 23.90 -2.17
N LEU A 425 -41.20 22.64 -1.79
CA LEU A 425 -42.22 21.79 -2.36
C LEU A 425 -43.63 22.21 -1.93
N LEU A 426 -43.86 22.52 -0.65
CA LEU A 426 -45.12 22.93 -0.08
C LEU A 426 -45.58 24.30 -0.58
N SER A 427 -44.69 25.27 -0.75
CA SER A 427 -45.03 26.57 -1.31
C SER A 427 -45.60 26.47 -2.74
N GLN A 428 -45.03 25.57 -3.53
CA GLN A 428 -45.51 25.33 -4.90
C GLN A 428 -46.87 24.61 -4.93
N PHE A 429 -47.16 23.78 -3.94
CA PHE A 429 -48.49 23.17 -3.82
C PHE A 429 -49.59 24.13 -3.40
N GLN A 430 -49.26 25.14 -2.58
CA GLN A 430 -50.23 26.14 -2.17
C GLN A 430 -50.61 27.11 -3.30
N GLU A 431 -49.73 27.34 -4.27
CA GLU A 431 -49.97 28.21 -5.42
C GLU A 431 -50.83 27.55 -6.54
N GLU A 432 -50.83 26.22 -6.62
CA GLU A 432 -51.57 25.52 -7.64
C GLU A 432 -52.95 25.08 -7.14
N MET A 433 -54.05 25.59 -7.75
CA MET A 433 -55.43 25.16 -7.50
C MET A 433 -55.70 23.67 -7.77
N PHE A 434 -54.70 22.91 -8.00
CA PHE A 434 -54.66 21.52 -8.39
C PHE A 434 -55.17 20.55 -7.33
N PHE A 435 -54.96 20.90 -6.05
CA PHE A 435 -55.41 20.07 -4.92
C PHE A 435 -56.93 19.90 -4.81
N ARG A 436 -57.72 20.76 -5.46
CA ARG A 436 -59.18 20.74 -5.32
C ARG A 436 -59.88 19.70 -6.16
N SER A 437 -59.21 19.12 -7.17
CA SER A 437 -59.87 18.25 -8.14
C SER A 437 -59.58 16.76 -8.04
N VAL A 438 -58.61 16.34 -7.18
CA VAL A 438 -58.18 14.94 -7.12
C VAL A 438 -58.50 14.32 -5.76
N LYS A 439 -59.64 13.61 -5.69
CA LYS A 439 -60.08 12.95 -4.46
C LYS A 439 -59.31 11.69 -4.09
N GLN A 440 -58.71 11.02 -5.06
CA GLN A 440 -57.86 9.83 -4.84
C GLN A 440 -56.72 9.85 -5.86
N LEU A 441 -55.49 9.66 -5.34
CA LEU A 441 -54.31 9.54 -6.16
C LEU A 441 -53.93 8.08 -6.30
N PRO A 442 -54.14 7.45 -7.47
CA PRO A 442 -53.58 6.11 -7.66
C PRO A 442 -52.08 6.22 -7.68
N THR A 443 -51.46 5.55 -6.71
CA THR A 443 -50.03 5.44 -6.66
C THR A 443 -49.59 4.44 -7.70
N LEU A 444 -48.98 4.89 -8.76
CA LEU A 444 -48.13 4.07 -9.58
C LEU A 444 -46.71 4.23 -9.01
N ALA A 445 -46.42 3.44 -8.00
CA ALA A 445 -45.03 3.20 -7.70
C ALA A 445 -44.33 2.64 -8.95
N PRO A 446 -43.05 2.95 -9.22
CA PRO A 446 -42.36 2.41 -10.38
C PRO A 446 -42.32 0.88 -10.44
N ASP A 447 -42.58 0.20 -9.32
CA ASP A 447 -42.70 -1.26 -9.21
C ASP A 447 -44.10 -1.81 -9.59
N GLY A 448 -45.00 -0.98 -10.05
CA GLY A 448 -46.38 -1.37 -10.45
C GLY A 448 -47.33 -1.65 -9.27
N LYS A 449 -46.91 -1.50 -8.01
CA LYS A 449 -47.80 -1.66 -6.85
C LYS A 449 -48.72 -0.47 -6.71
N LYS A 450 -50.00 -0.75 -6.54
CA LYS A 450 -51.03 0.28 -6.34
C LYS A 450 -51.10 0.65 -4.87
N GLY A 451 -50.69 1.85 -4.52
CA GLY A 451 -50.99 2.47 -3.23
C GLY A 451 -52.04 3.60 -3.47
N VAL A 452 -52.77 3.99 -2.46
CA VAL A 452 -53.73 5.09 -2.50
C VAL A 452 -53.34 6.12 -1.44
N CYS A 453 -53.18 7.38 -1.89
CA CYS A 453 -53.10 8.52 -1.02
C CYS A 453 -54.35 9.38 -1.20
N THR A 454 -54.98 9.78 -0.11
CA THR A 454 -56.11 10.71 -0.16
C THR A 454 -55.64 12.14 0.08
N GLU A 455 -56.38 13.11 -0.47
CA GLU A 455 -56.13 14.54 -0.21
C GLU A 455 -56.12 14.84 1.30
N GLU A 456 -57.02 14.20 2.03
CA GLU A 456 -57.13 14.36 3.48
C GLU A 456 -55.86 13.89 4.23
N GLN A 457 -55.27 12.77 3.83
CA GLN A 457 -54.02 12.29 4.36
C GLN A 457 -52.86 13.27 4.13
N LEU A 458 -52.81 13.82 2.90
CA LEU A 458 -51.78 14.81 2.55
C LEU A 458 -51.98 16.11 3.36
N GLN A 459 -53.22 16.61 3.47
CA GLN A 459 -53.54 17.79 4.28
C GLN A 459 -53.21 17.57 5.76
N THR A 460 -53.45 16.39 6.26
CA THR A 460 -53.12 16.02 7.64
C THR A 460 -51.58 16.07 7.86
N VAL A 461 -50.81 15.55 6.91
CA VAL A 461 -49.35 15.59 6.97
C VAL A 461 -48.83 17.04 6.87
N ILE A 462 -49.43 17.85 5.98
CA ILE A 462 -49.05 19.28 5.80
C ILE A 462 -49.31 20.07 7.11
N ARG A 463 -50.42 19.87 7.76
CA ARG A 463 -50.78 20.54 9.04
C ARG A 463 -49.84 20.19 10.19
N GLN A 464 -49.19 19.05 10.14
CA GLN A 464 -48.22 18.60 11.17
C GLN A 464 -46.80 19.14 10.92
N LEU A 465 -46.53 19.76 9.77
CA LEU A 465 -45.25 20.37 9.52
C LEU A 465 -45.13 21.72 10.25
N PRO A 466 -44.00 22.03 10.84
CA PRO A 466 -43.80 23.31 11.54
C PRO A 466 -43.88 24.49 10.56
N GLU A 467 -44.60 25.55 10.96
CA GLU A 467 -44.75 26.78 10.18
C GLU A 467 -43.45 27.59 10.08
N LYS A 468 -42.60 27.50 11.07
CA LYS A 468 -41.26 28.12 11.14
C LYS A 468 -40.35 27.29 12.05
N GLU A 469 -39.08 27.19 11.72
CA GLU A 469 -37.99 26.97 12.69
C GLU A 469 -37.38 28.27 13.11
#